data_0424787647ca360805b93d25dff48745
#
_entry.id   0424787647ca360805b93d25dff48745
#
_cell.length_a   1.000
_cell.length_b   1.000
_cell.length_c   1.000
_cell.angle_alpha   90.00
_cell.angle_beta   90.00
_cell.angle_gamma   90.00
#
_symmetry.space_group_name_H-M   'P 1'
#
loop_
_entity.id
_entity.type
_entity.pdbx_description
1 polymer ?
#
loop_
_entity_poly.entity_id
_entity_poly.type
_entity_poly.pdbx_seq_one_letter_code
_entity_poly.pdbx_strand_id
1 'polypeptide(L)' 'MPKGKRHTPEQIVAILRRSESGETVATVCRETNISAATFHRWKRQ' A
#
# COMPACT_ATOMS: atom_id res chain seq x y z
N MET A 1 -16.05 9.59 -0.20
CA MET A 1 -15.50 9.74 -0.40
C MET A 1 -14.63 9.91 -0.69
N PRO A 2 -14.14 9.72 -0.72
CA PRO A 2 -13.10 10.16 -0.73
C PRO A 2 -12.33 10.39 -1.52
N LYS A 3 -12.00 10.46 -1.87
CA LYS A 3 -11.30 10.80 -2.43
C LYS A 3 -10.20 10.50 -2.55
N GLY A 4 -9.84 10.17 -2.44
CA GLY A 4 -8.57 10.03 -2.24
C GLY A 4 -7.70 9.33 -3.11
N LYS A 5 -7.06 10.02 -3.84
CA LYS A 5 -6.00 9.45 -4.59
C LYS A 5 -4.73 9.40 -3.80
N ARG A 6 -4.72 10.12 -2.71
CA ARG A 6 -3.53 10.18 -1.89
C ARG A 6 -3.69 9.32 -0.67
N HIS A 7 -2.59 8.79 -0.22
CA HIS A 7 -2.57 7.99 1.00
C HIS A 7 -1.79 8.76 2.05
N THR A 8 -2.31 8.78 3.26
CA THR A 8 -1.60 9.41 4.36
C THR A 8 -0.40 8.55 4.76
N PRO A 9 0.59 9.15 5.45
CA PRO A 9 1.72 8.35 5.92
C PRO A 9 1.28 7.17 6.78
N GLU A 10 0.22 7.35 7.56
CA GLU A 10 -0.29 6.27 8.38
C GLU A 10 -0.82 5.14 7.53
N GLN A 11 -1.51 5.47 6.46
CA GLN A 11 -2.02 4.46 5.55
C GLN A 11 -0.89 3.72 4.87
N ILE A 12 0.13 4.45 4.46
CA ILE A 12 1.27 3.84 3.80
C ILE A 12 1.95 2.84 4.73
N VAL A 13 2.15 3.21 5.98
CA VAL A 13 2.78 2.32 6.95
C VAL A 13 1.92 1.07 7.14
N ALA A 14 0.60 1.25 7.25
CA ALA A 14 -0.30 0.12 7.44
C ALA A 14 -0.23 -0.83 6.25
N ILE A 15 -0.18 -0.27 5.05
CA ILE A 15 -0.13 -1.08 3.84
C ILE A 15 1.17 -1.89 3.80
N LEU A 16 2.28 -1.25 4.13
CA LEU A 16 3.56 -1.95 4.12
C LEU A 16 3.60 -3.05 5.17
N ARG A 17 3.00 -2.80 6.32
CA ARG A 17 2.98 -3.80 7.37
C ARG A 17 2.17 -5.02 6.98
N ARG A 18 1.11 -4.83 6.21
CA ARG A 18 0.30 -5.95 5.77
C ARG A 18 1.13 -6.92 4.95
N SER A 19 1.97 -6.40 4.07
CA SER A 19 2.79 -7.28 3.25
C SER A 19 3.83 -8.00 4.09
N GLU A 20 4.27 -7.39 5.18
CA GLU A 20 5.24 -8.01 6.06
C GLU A 20 4.62 -9.08 6.94
N SER A 21 3.31 -9.00 7.16
CA SER A 21 2.64 -9.96 8.02
C SER A 21 2.22 -11.22 7.29
N GLY A 22 2.59 -11.34 6.02
CA GLY A 22 2.33 -12.57 5.27
C GLY A 22 1.46 -12.40 4.05
N GLU A 23 0.84 -11.25 3.87
CA GLU A 23 0.04 -11.02 2.69
C GLU A 23 0.93 -10.74 1.50
N THR A 24 0.49 -11.17 0.33
CA THR A 24 1.28 -10.92 -0.87
C THR A 24 1.12 -9.47 -1.31
N VAL A 25 2.14 -8.97 -2.01
CA VAL A 25 2.09 -7.62 -2.56
C VAL A 25 0.87 -7.47 -3.48
N ALA A 26 0.60 -8.49 -4.28
CA ALA A 26 -0.54 -8.42 -5.18
C ALA A 26 -1.86 -8.23 -4.42
N THR A 27 -2.03 -8.98 -3.33
CA THR A 27 -3.23 -8.87 -2.53
C THR A 27 -3.34 -7.50 -1.90
N VAL A 28 -2.26 -7.01 -1.31
CA VAL A 28 -2.26 -5.71 -0.65
C VAL A 28 -2.56 -4.60 -1.64
N CYS A 29 -1.92 -4.63 -2.79
CA CYS A 29 -2.14 -3.61 -3.82
C CYS A 29 -3.58 -3.63 -4.31
N ARG A 30 -4.12 -4.83 -4.48
CA ARG A 30 -5.48 -4.98 -4.96
C ARG A 30 -6.49 -4.39 -3.98
N GLU A 31 -6.31 -4.69 -2.71
CA GLU A 31 -7.25 -4.23 -1.70
C GLU A 31 -7.15 -2.75 -1.41
N THR A 32 -5.95 -2.20 -1.56
CA THR A 32 -5.73 -0.78 -1.29
C THR A 32 -5.81 0.06 -2.55
N ASN A 33 -6.03 -0.59 -3.70
CA ASN A 33 -6.21 0.10 -4.97
C ASN A 33 -4.99 0.91 -5.38
N ILE A 34 -3.83 0.36 -5.16
CA ILE A 34 -2.57 0.97 -5.60
C ILE A 34 -1.88 0.03 -6.57
N SER A 35 -0.94 0.56 -7.33
CA SER A 35 -0.19 -0.27 -8.26
C SER A 35 1.01 -0.87 -7.55
N ALA A 36 1.52 -1.96 -8.11
CA ALA A 36 2.73 -2.58 -7.57
C ALA A 36 3.90 -1.60 -7.61
N ALA A 37 3.95 -0.77 -8.64
CA ALA A 37 5.02 0.21 -8.75
C ALA A 37 4.97 1.19 -7.58
N THR A 38 3.77 1.64 -7.23
CA THR A 38 3.61 2.55 -6.10
C THR A 38 4.03 1.87 -4.80
N PHE A 39 3.62 0.62 -4.64
CA PHE A 39 3.98 -0.13 -3.45
C PHE A 39 5.50 -0.24 -3.30
N HIS A 40 6.18 -0.60 -4.36
CA HIS A 40 7.63 -0.75 -4.33
C HIS A 40 8.32 0.58 -4.07
N ARG A 41 7.77 1.65 -4.62
CA ARG A 41 8.31 2.97 -4.39
C ARG A 41 8.28 3.33 -2.91
N TRP A 42 7.15 3.06 -2.27
CA TRP A 42 7.03 3.32 -0.85
C TRP A 42 8.01 2.49 -0.04
N LYS A 43 8.19 1.26 -0.46
CA LYS A 43 9.04 0.34 0.28
C LYS A 43 10.49 0.74 0.23
N ARG A 44 10.88 1.44 -0.82
CA ARG A 44 12.27 1.86 -0.97
C ARG A 44 12.60 3.11 -0.18
N GLN A 45 11.63 3.85 0.25
CA GLN A 45 11.90 5.08 1.00
C GLN A 45 12.34 4.82 2.42
#